data_b4fa950bbbc0b997cbd4831a4c098e6b
#
_entry.id   b4fa950bbbc0b997cbd4831a4c098e6b
#
_cell.length_a   1.000
_cell.length_b   1.000
_cell.length_c   1.000
_cell.angle_alpha   90.00
_cell.angle_beta   90.00
_cell.angle_gamma   90.00
#
_symmetry.space_group_name_H-M   'P 1'
#
loop_
_entity.id
_entity.type
_entity.pdbx_description
1 polymer ?
#
loop_
_entity_poly.entity_id
_entity_poly.type
_entity_poly.pdbx_seq_one_letter_code
_entity_poly.pdbx_strand_id
1 'polypeptide(L)'
;MKNGTTSSGRTRWRCKSCGASSTQTRVDVTRKAEFTAFLSWLTGKQRQGGYAGSERTFRRRSAWCWNVVPQAPVTGEIHPVLMLDGTYFNGWCVLVAYTGSHVIAWQWCDREKHASWSALLQQIPAPDVAVVDGHKGLESALREHWPETKVQRCLFHIRQNIRTHLTLRPKLEAGKELLALAKALTHVTDLDEAASWMGEFASWEARWESFLKHRTYAKKNTVRPAHIGAGQLWWYTHLGLRRARGTLAGAIKAGHMFTWLTSATAGQNIARTTSPLEGGINAGLKDLLRTHRGLTPDHAARAADWYLYLRTEQPQDPWHLVQPRHWQPQRKNHPRAEDPIGPALYDTAFTSEDGNGIQQGWGGRRR
;
A
#
# COMPACT_ATOMS: atom_id res chain seq x y z
N MET A 1 19.31 -34.61 -29.29
CA MET A 1 18.08 -34.71 -30.09
C MET A 1 17.15 -35.74 -29.50
N LYS A 2 15.85 -35.61 -29.76
CA LYS A 2 14.86 -36.65 -29.35
C LYS A 2 15.14 -37.97 -30.11
N ASN A 3 15.20 -39.10 -29.40
CA ASN A 3 15.57 -40.39 -29.96
C ASN A 3 14.56 -41.47 -29.51
N GLY A 4 13.29 -41.26 -29.85
CA GLY A 4 12.20 -42.18 -29.51
C GLY A 4 11.72 -42.09 -28.06
N THR A 5 10.97 -43.12 -27.66
CA THR A 5 10.41 -43.28 -26.31
C THR A 5 10.78 -44.64 -25.75
N THR A 6 10.83 -44.75 -24.43
CA THR A 6 10.99 -46.04 -23.73
C THR A 6 9.66 -46.80 -23.73
N SER A 7 9.69 -48.10 -23.39
CA SER A 7 8.49 -48.93 -23.17
C SER A 7 7.54 -48.32 -22.11
N SER A 8 8.08 -47.58 -21.17
CA SER A 8 7.30 -46.84 -20.15
C SER A 8 6.84 -45.44 -20.60
N GLY A 9 6.90 -45.12 -21.90
CA GLY A 9 6.45 -43.83 -22.47
C GLY A 9 7.36 -42.63 -22.21
N ARG A 10 8.57 -42.81 -21.65
CA ARG A 10 9.51 -41.71 -21.39
C ARG A 10 10.31 -41.38 -22.65
N THR A 11 10.46 -40.10 -22.96
CA THR A 11 11.28 -39.62 -24.07
C THR A 11 12.74 -39.99 -23.86
N ARG A 12 13.35 -40.61 -24.84
CA ARG A 12 14.78 -40.87 -24.91
C ARG A 12 15.47 -39.76 -25.68
N TRP A 13 16.58 -39.28 -25.14
CA TRP A 13 17.41 -38.20 -25.72
C TRP A 13 18.77 -38.77 -26.11
N ARG A 14 19.32 -38.38 -27.27
CA ARG A 14 20.66 -38.73 -27.72
C ARG A 14 21.50 -37.47 -27.93
N CYS A 15 22.73 -37.48 -27.42
CA CYS A 15 23.70 -36.45 -27.71
C CYS A 15 24.13 -36.53 -29.17
N LYS A 16 24.18 -35.38 -29.87
CA LYS A 16 24.61 -35.36 -31.27
C LYS A 16 26.13 -35.51 -31.42
N SER A 17 26.93 -35.07 -30.44
CA SER A 17 28.38 -35.11 -30.50
C SER A 17 28.97 -36.46 -30.07
N CYS A 18 28.52 -37.00 -28.93
CA CYS A 18 29.11 -38.22 -28.36
C CYS A 18 28.18 -39.48 -28.50
N GLY A 19 26.98 -39.33 -29.03
CA GLY A 19 26.04 -40.47 -29.23
C GLY A 19 25.41 -40.99 -27.94
N ALA A 20 25.81 -40.54 -26.76
CA ALA A 20 25.26 -40.97 -25.48
C ALA A 20 23.73 -40.82 -25.44
N SER A 21 23.04 -41.81 -24.89
CA SER A 21 21.58 -41.80 -24.77
C SER A 21 21.17 -41.68 -23.32
N SER A 22 20.17 -40.85 -23.06
CA SER A 22 19.62 -40.61 -21.72
C SER A 22 18.09 -40.52 -21.77
N THR A 23 17.44 -41.02 -20.74
CA THR A 23 16.02 -40.83 -20.48
C THR A 23 15.78 -39.78 -19.38
N GLN A 24 16.86 -39.21 -18.88
CA GLN A 24 16.82 -38.25 -17.79
C GLN A 24 16.25 -36.91 -18.28
N THR A 25 15.18 -36.48 -17.66
CA THR A 25 14.63 -35.13 -17.89
C THR A 25 15.58 -34.08 -17.31
N ARG A 26 15.88 -33.05 -18.07
CA ARG A 26 16.64 -31.92 -17.55
C ARG A 26 15.79 -31.18 -16.51
N VAL A 27 16.22 -31.30 -15.26
CA VAL A 27 15.47 -30.74 -14.11
C VAL A 27 15.35 -29.22 -14.23
N ASP A 28 16.40 -28.52 -14.63
CA ASP A 28 16.42 -27.09 -14.86
C ASP A 28 15.36 -26.63 -15.88
N VAL A 29 15.29 -27.29 -17.04
CA VAL A 29 14.30 -26.98 -18.10
C VAL A 29 12.87 -27.23 -17.63
N THR A 30 12.67 -28.35 -16.93
CA THR A 30 11.35 -28.71 -16.41
C THR A 30 10.90 -27.71 -15.35
N ARG A 31 11.78 -27.34 -14.42
CA ARG A 31 11.48 -26.37 -13.36
C ARG A 31 11.24 -24.96 -13.92
N LYS A 32 12.02 -24.54 -14.93
CA LYS A 32 11.77 -23.25 -15.61
C LYS A 32 10.38 -23.23 -16.25
N ALA A 33 9.98 -24.30 -16.93
CA ALA A 33 8.65 -24.39 -17.52
C ALA A 33 7.51 -24.38 -16.48
N GLU A 34 7.70 -25.10 -15.34
CA GLU A 34 6.74 -25.09 -14.22
C GLU A 34 6.61 -23.69 -13.60
N PHE A 35 7.73 -23.01 -13.41
CA PHE A 35 7.75 -21.66 -12.85
C PHE A 35 7.13 -20.63 -13.78
N THR A 36 7.41 -20.69 -15.06
CA THR A 36 6.77 -19.84 -16.08
C THR A 36 5.26 -20.03 -16.08
N ALA A 37 4.80 -21.30 -16.07
CA ALA A 37 3.37 -21.62 -16.00
C ALA A 37 2.73 -21.09 -14.69
N PHE A 38 3.45 -21.21 -13.56
CA PHE A 38 3.01 -20.68 -12.27
C PHE A 38 2.82 -19.16 -12.30
N LEU A 39 3.82 -18.41 -12.79
CA LEU A 39 3.71 -16.94 -12.88
C LEU A 39 2.62 -16.51 -13.87
N SER A 40 2.51 -17.19 -15.01
CA SER A 40 1.45 -16.94 -15.99
C SER A 40 0.05 -17.18 -15.40
N TRP A 41 -0.12 -18.23 -14.59
CA TRP A 41 -1.36 -18.46 -13.86
C TRP A 41 -1.60 -17.39 -12.80
N LEU A 42 -0.58 -17.05 -12.02
CA LEU A 42 -0.69 -16.13 -10.89
C LEU A 42 -1.10 -14.72 -11.35
N THR A 43 -0.49 -14.23 -12.44
CA THR A 43 -0.72 -12.87 -12.95
C THR A 43 -1.78 -12.79 -14.04
N GLY A 44 -2.19 -13.94 -14.57
CA GLY A 44 -3.19 -14.05 -15.63
C GLY A 44 -4.61 -14.29 -15.09
N LYS A 45 -5.53 -14.44 -16.04
CA LYS A 45 -6.94 -14.78 -15.75
C LYS A 45 -7.26 -16.25 -16.01
N GLN A 46 -6.30 -17.03 -16.48
CA GLN A 46 -6.50 -18.44 -16.84
C GLN A 46 -6.63 -19.29 -15.57
N ARG A 47 -7.62 -20.19 -15.56
CA ARG A 47 -7.80 -21.16 -14.46
C ARG A 47 -6.71 -22.23 -14.51
N GLN A 48 -6.42 -22.88 -13.37
CA GLN A 48 -5.41 -23.94 -13.26
C GLN A 48 -5.66 -25.11 -14.23
N GLY A 49 -6.91 -25.44 -14.51
CA GLY A 49 -7.28 -26.48 -15.48
C GLY A 49 -6.95 -26.15 -16.94
N GLY A 50 -6.63 -24.92 -17.27
CA GLY A 50 -6.16 -24.50 -18.58
C GLY A 50 -4.68 -24.80 -18.86
N TYR A 51 -3.93 -25.25 -17.84
CA TYR A 51 -2.54 -25.69 -17.97
C TYR A 51 -2.41 -27.20 -18.14
N ALA A 52 -1.27 -27.65 -18.62
CA ALA A 52 -1.05 -29.07 -18.91
C ALA A 52 -1.29 -30.00 -17.69
N GLY A 53 -2.26 -30.89 -17.80
CA GLY A 53 -2.68 -31.80 -16.75
C GLY A 53 -3.90 -31.32 -15.97
N SER A 54 -4.27 -32.07 -14.93
CA SER A 54 -5.36 -31.68 -14.04
C SER A 54 -4.92 -30.54 -13.10
N GLU A 55 -5.88 -29.81 -12.51
CA GLU A 55 -5.61 -28.78 -11.49
C GLU A 55 -4.77 -29.29 -10.32
N ARG A 56 -5.03 -30.55 -9.88
CA ARG A 56 -4.22 -31.22 -8.85
C ARG A 56 -2.77 -31.40 -9.32
N THR A 57 -2.57 -31.77 -10.59
CA THR A 57 -1.23 -31.90 -11.16
C THR A 57 -0.52 -30.59 -11.26
N PHE A 58 -1.21 -29.53 -11.68
CA PHE A 58 -0.68 -28.17 -11.72
C PHE A 58 -0.23 -27.73 -10.31
N ARG A 59 -1.09 -27.84 -9.31
CA ARG A 59 -0.77 -27.46 -7.92
C ARG A 59 0.44 -28.23 -7.37
N ARG A 60 0.52 -29.54 -7.63
CA ARG A 60 1.64 -30.36 -7.18
C ARG A 60 2.96 -29.96 -7.86
N ARG A 61 2.94 -29.65 -9.14
CA ARG A 61 4.12 -29.24 -9.90
C ARG A 61 4.59 -27.83 -9.53
N SER A 62 3.67 -26.91 -9.27
CA SER A 62 3.97 -25.53 -8.92
C SER A 62 4.15 -25.27 -7.41
N ALA A 63 3.96 -26.28 -6.56
CA ALA A 63 4.04 -26.13 -5.11
C ALA A 63 5.36 -25.49 -4.62
N TRP A 64 6.46 -25.87 -5.23
CA TRP A 64 7.79 -25.33 -4.90
C TRP A 64 7.96 -23.85 -5.28
N CYS A 65 7.18 -23.35 -6.26
CA CYS A 65 7.29 -21.97 -6.74
C CYS A 65 6.93 -20.94 -5.64
N TRP A 66 6.10 -21.35 -4.68
CA TRP A 66 5.76 -20.52 -3.53
C TRP A 66 6.93 -20.24 -2.58
N ASN A 67 8.00 -21.05 -2.66
CA ASN A 67 9.22 -20.87 -1.88
C ASN A 67 10.13 -19.76 -2.45
N VAL A 68 9.87 -19.30 -3.67
CA VAL A 68 10.64 -18.23 -4.30
C VAL A 68 10.11 -16.88 -3.81
N VAL A 69 10.96 -16.13 -3.13
CA VAL A 69 10.62 -14.82 -2.54
C VAL A 69 11.18 -13.71 -3.42
N PRO A 70 10.37 -12.99 -4.18
CA PRO A 70 10.84 -11.80 -4.87
C PRO A 70 11.05 -10.65 -3.88
N GLN A 71 12.07 -9.86 -4.13
CA GLN A 71 12.38 -8.65 -3.36
C GLN A 71 12.58 -7.50 -4.34
N ALA A 72 12.28 -6.29 -3.90
CA ALA A 72 12.54 -5.11 -4.70
C ALA A 72 14.04 -4.99 -5.00
N PRO A 73 14.45 -4.66 -6.23
CA PRO A 73 15.83 -4.36 -6.56
C PRO A 73 16.32 -3.15 -5.75
N VAL A 74 17.47 -3.27 -5.11
CA VAL A 74 18.10 -2.14 -4.43
C VAL A 74 19.01 -1.44 -5.43
N THR A 75 18.56 -0.32 -5.97
CA THR A 75 19.32 0.46 -6.98
C THR A 75 20.18 1.56 -6.36
N GLY A 76 19.82 2.05 -5.17
CA GLY A 76 20.44 3.22 -4.55
C GLY A 76 20.10 4.54 -5.25
N GLU A 77 19.18 4.53 -6.20
CA GLU A 77 18.75 5.70 -6.95
C GLU A 77 17.92 6.64 -6.09
N ILE A 78 18.19 7.94 -6.18
CA ILE A 78 17.38 8.99 -5.56
C ILE A 78 16.31 9.40 -6.55
N HIS A 79 15.06 9.17 -6.18
CA HIS A 79 13.92 9.53 -7.02
C HIS A 79 13.44 10.95 -6.69
N PRO A 80 13.08 11.76 -7.72
CA PRO A 80 12.56 13.12 -7.48
C PRO A 80 11.27 13.10 -6.66
N VAL A 81 10.39 12.16 -6.93
CA VAL A 81 9.08 12.06 -6.28
C VAL A 81 8.74 10.61 -5.96
N LEU A 82 8.32 10.34 -4.73
CA LEU A 82 7.74 9.06 -4.33
C LEU A 82 6.35 9.24 -3.76
N MET A 83 5.42 8.40 -4.19
CA MET A 83 4.11 8.22 -3.57
C MET A 83 4.21 7.10 -2.54
N LEU A 84 3.71 7.33 -1.34
CA LEU A 84 3.70 6.37 -0.25
C LEU A 84 2.26 6.12 0.19
N ASP A 85 1.84 4.87 0.17
CA ASP A 85 0.49 4.47 0.58
C ASP A 85 0.47 3.03 1.07
N GLY A 86 -0.48 2.72 1.96
CA GLY A 86 -0.71 1.38 2.48
C GLY A 86 -2.00 0.77 1.94
N THR A 87 -1.99 -0.54 1.70
CA THR A 87 -3.21 -1.24 1.34
C THR A 87 -3.45 -2.46 2.21
N TYR A 88 -4.71 -2.60 2.68
CA TYR A 88 -5.12 -3.65 3.60
C TYR A 88 -5.84 -4.78 2.89
N PHE A 89 -5.54 -6.02 3.31
CA PHE A 89 -6.29 -7.23 2.92
C PHE A 89 -6.10 -8.34 3.95
N ASN A 90 -7.19 -9.03 4.30
CA ASN A 90 -7.20 -10.19 5.20
C ASN A 90 -6.46 -9.98 6.54
N GLY A 91 -6.51 -8.79 7.12
CA GLY A 91 -5.84 -8.47 8.38
C GLY A 91 -4.36 -8.09 8.26
N TRP A 92 -3.84 -7.98 7.04
CA TRP A 92 -2.48 -7.58 6.72
C TRP A 92 -2.47 -6.26 5.98
N CYS A 93 -1.36 -5.55 6.08
CA CYS A 93 -1.09 -4.35 5.32
C CYS A 93 0.21 -4.50 4.53
N VAL A 94 0.22 -4.03 3.29
CA VAL A 94 1.44 -3.80 2.54
C VAL A 94 1.60 -2.32 2.26
N LEU A 95 2.74 -1.77 2.67
CA LEU A 95 3.16 -0.41 2.39
C LEU A 95 3.93 -0.42 1.07
N VAL A 96 3.68 0.55 0.21
CA VAL A 96 4.29 0.61 -1.12
C VAL A 96 4.89 1.99 -1.35
N ALA A 97 6.12 2.02 -1.87
CA ALA A 97 6.77 3.19 -2.43
C ALA A 97 6.72 3.11 -3.97
N TYR A 98 6.23 4.18 -4.60
CA TYR A 98 5.89 4.21 -6.03
C TYR A 98 6.27 5.55 -6.65
N THR A 99 6.92 5.53 -7.83
CA THR A 99 7.34 6.77 -8.54
C THR A 99 6.23 7.43 -9.36
N GLY A 100 5.10 6.77 -9.54
CA GLY A 100 4.07 7.14 -10.53
C GLY A 100 4.09 6.24 -11.77
N SER A 101 5.19 5.52 -12.00
CA SER A 101 5.35 4.53 -13.07
C SER A 101 5.81 3.16 -12.58
N HIS A 102 6.67 3.11 -11.56
CA HIS A 102 7.28 1.89 -11.05
C HIS A 102 7.18 1.75 -9.53
N VAL A 103 7.04 0.53 -9.05
CA VAL A 103 7.20 0.18 -7.63
C VAL A 103 8.68 0.17 -7.29
N ILE A 104 9.07 0.85 -6.23
CA ILE A 104 10.46 0.92 -5.79
C ILE A 104 10.74 -0.04 -4.65
N ALA A 105 9.85 -0.06 -3.66
CA ALA A 105 9.94 -0.97 -2.52
C ALA A 105 8.56 -1.24 -1.92
N TRP A 106 8.48 -2.29 -1.12
CA TRP A 106 7.29 -2.57 -0.31
C TRP A 106 7.67 -3.22 1.01
N GLN A 107 6.82 -3.04 2.02
CA GLN A 107 6.99 -3.58 3.35
C GLN A 107 5.68 -4.17 3.86
N TRP A 108 5.74 -5.41 4.33
CA TRP A 108 4.63 -6.07 5.01
C TRP A 108 4.52 -5.65 6.45
N CYS A 109 3.30 -5.48 6.95
CA CYS A 109 3.02 -5.18 8.34
C CYS A 109 1.59 -5.58 8.73
N ASP A 110 1.29 -5.52 10.03
CA ASP A 110 -0.07 -5.68 10.52
C ASP A 110 -0.89 -4.41 10.29
N ARG A 111 -0.24 -3.25 10.42
CA ARG A 111 -0.87 -1.92 10.26
C ARG A 111 0.17 -0.84 9.98
N GLU A 112 -0.32 0.33 9.58
CA GLU A 112 0.49 1.51 9.25
C GLU A 112 0.99 2.22 10.52
N LYS A 113 1.97 1.64 11.19
CA LYS A 113 2.63 2.23 12.35
C LYS A 113 3.88 2.98 11.95
N HIS A 114 4.42 3.79 12.87
CA HIS A 114 5.74 4.41 12.71
C HIS A 114 6.81 3.37 12.36
N ALA A 115 6.94 2.30 13.15
CA ALA A 115 7.92 1.25 12.91
C ALA A 115 7.77 0.57 11.54
N SER A 116 6.53 0.36 11.08
CA SER A 116 6.24 -0.22 9.77
C SER A 116 6.74 0.68 8.63
N TRP A 117 6.48 1.97 8.73
CA TRP A 117 6.95 2.95 7.76
C TRP A 117 8.47 3.12 7.83
N SER A 118 9.06 3.17 9.03
CA SER A 118 10.51 3.22 9.21
C SER A 118 11.21 2.05 8.50
N ALA A 119 10.66 0.85 8.60
CA ALA A 119 11.20 -0.34 7.93
C ALA A 119 11.14 -0.23 6.39
N LEU A 120 10.14 0.46 5.81
CA LEU A 120 10.10 0.74 4.38
C LEU A 120 11.09 1.84 3.98
N LEU A 121 11.09 2.97 4.72
CA LEU A 121 11.90 4.14 4.37
C LEU A 121 13.41 3.85 4.43
N GLN A 122 13.84 2.97 5.33
CA GLN A 122 15.24 2.54 5.44
C GLN A 122 15.75 1.71 4.25
N GLN A 123 14.85 1.18 3.42
CA GLN A 123 15.22 0.36 2.26
C GLN A 123 15.59 1.19 1.02
N ILE A 124 15.22 2.46 1.00
CA ILE A 124 15.33 3.32 -0.18
C ILE A 124 15.91 4.70 0.20
N PRO A 125 16.67 5.33 -0.70
CA PRO A 125 17.14 6.70 -0.50
C PRO A 125 15.97 7.69 -0.36
N ALA A 126 16.19 8.76 0.40
CA ALA A 126 15.23 9.83 0.55
C ALA A 126 14.96 10.54 -0.79
N PRO A 127 13.71 10.70 -1.22
CA PRO A 127 13.34 11.46 -2.42
C PRO A 127 13.37 12.97 -2.13
N ASP A 128 13.32 13.79 -3.19
CA ASP A 128 13.10 15.23 -3.02
C ASP A 128 11.71 15.54 -2.46
N VAL A 129 10.69 14.80 -2.94
CA VAL A 129 9.29 14.98 -2.53
C VAL A 129 8.62 13.64 -2.23
N ALA A 130 7.92 13.56 -1.09
CA ALA A 130 7.04 12.45 -0.74
C ALA A 130 5.56 12.88 -0.83
N VAL A 131 4.76 12.17 -1.62
CA VAL A 131 3.31 12.36 -1.72
C VAL A 131 2.61 11.35 -0.82
N VAL A 132 1.86 11.83 0.19
CA VAL A 132 1.33 10.99 1.27
C VAL A 132 -0.12 11.33 1.63
N ASP A 133 -0.82 10.37 2.23
CA ASP A 133 -2.19 10.57 2.74
C ASP A 133 -2.25 11.40 4.03
N GLY A 134 -1.14 11.47 4.79
CA GLY A 134 -0.97 12.16 6.06
C GLY A 134 -1.35 11.32 7.27
N HIS A 135 -1.16 10.03 7.17
CA HIS A 135 -1.18 9.15 8.33
C HIS A 135 -0.05 9.53 9.32
N LYS A 136 -0.38 9.65 10.60
CA LYS A 136 0.58 10.13 11.63
C LYS A 136 1.83 9.27 11.75
N GLY A 137 1.69 7.95 11.64
CA GLY A 137 2.81 7.03 11.66
C GLY A 137 3.80 7.30 10.53
N LEU A 138 3.29 7.54 9.31
CA LEU A 138 4.10 7.91 8.15
C LEU A 138 4.76 9.29 8.33
N GLU A 139 4.00 10.30 8.76
CA GLU A 139 4.55 11.65 9.00
C GLU A 139 5.67 11.64 10.05
N SER A 140 5.55 10.80 11.08
CA SER A 140 6.59 10.64 12.11
C SER A 140 7.83 9.95 11.55
N ALA A 141 7.67 8.88 10.76
CA ALA A 141 8.77 8.16 10.14
C ALA A 141 9.51 9.03 9.10
N LEU A 142 8.79 9.85 8.32
CA LEU A 142 9.40 10.80 7.37
C LEU A 142 10.29 11.81 8.10
N ARG A 143 9.83 12.40 9.20
CA ARG A 143 10.65 13.34 9.97
C ARG A 143 11.92 12.73 10.54
N GLU A 144 11.88 11.45 10.88
CA GLU A 144 13.03 10.72 11.42
C GLU A 144 14.02 10.31 10.36
N HIS A 145 13.55 9.70 9.26
CA HIS A 145 14.42 9.08 8.26
C HIS A 145 14.71 9.97 7.05
N TRP A 146 13.77 10.88 6.71
CA TRP A 146 13.86 11.75 5.54
C TRP A 146 13.58 13.22 5.90
N PRO A 147 14.32 13.83 6.84
CA PRO A 147 14.02 15.18 7.36
C PRO A 147 14.05 16.27 6.30
N GLU A 148 14.84 16.11 5.24
CA GLU A 148 14.98 17.09 4.15
C GLU A 148 13.95 16.89 3.02
N THR A 149 13.27 15.74 3.00
CA THR A 149 12.24 15.44 1.99
C THR A 149 11.04 16.35 2.18
N LYS A 150 10.63 17.04 1.11
CA LYS A 150 9.41 17.84 1.12
C LYS A 150 8.19 16.93 1.07
N VAL A 151 7.16 17.29 1.81
CA VAL A 151 5.93 16.51 1.86
C VAL A 151 4.82 17.21 1.10
N GLN A 152 4.18 16.49 0.17
CA GLN A 152 2.90 16.87 -0.43
C GLN A 152 1.79 16.00 0.16
N ARG A 153 0.81 16.60 0.81
CA ARG A 153 -0.40 15.89 1.25
C ARG A 153 -1.31 15.61 0.07
N CYS A 154 -1.78 14.39 -0.05
CA CYS A 154 -2.76 14.01 -1.05
C CYS A 154 -4.04 14.83 -0.91
N LEU A 155 -4.34 15.68 -1.91
CA LEU A 155 -5.51 16.57 -1.88
C LEU A 155 -6.83 15.79 -1.87
N PHE A 156 -6.85 14.60 -2.50
CA PHE A 156 -8.00 13.72 -2.45
C PHE A 156 -8.29 13.24 -1.02
N HIS A 157 -7.26 12.79 -0.29
CA HIS A 157 -7.39 12.37 1.11
C HIS A 157 -7.77 13.53 2.04
N ILE A 158 -7.23 14.73 1.83
CA ILE A 158 -7.66 15.93 2.58
C ILE A 158 -9.16 16.13 2.40
N ARG A 159 -9.64 16.17 1.15
CA ARG A 159 -11.07 16.31 0.85
C ARG A 159 -11.90 15.18 1.46
N GLN A 160 -11.43 13.94 1.37
CA GLN A 160 -12.13 12.78 1.94
C GLN A 160 -12.24 12.86 3.46
N ASN A 161 -11.17 13.27 4.15
CA ASN A 161 -11.17 13.46 5.60
C ASN A 161 -12.14 14.55 6.03
N ILE A 162 -12.16 15.67 5.32
CA ILE A 162 -13.12 16.75 5.57
C ILE A 162 -14.55 16.25 5.41
N ARG A 163 -14.82 15.53 4.33
CA ARG A 163 -16.13 14.92 4.08
C ARG A 163 -16.54 13.92 5.16
N THR A 164 -15.59 13.15 5.70
CA THR A 164 -15.85 12.22 6.80
C THR A 164 -16.24 12.96 8.09
N HIS A 165 -15.62 14.10 8.36
CA HIS A 165 -15.94 14.92 9.53
C HIS A 165 -17.23 15.70 9.39
N LEU A 166 -17.60 16.15 8.18
CA LEU A 166 -18.75 17.00 7.90
C LEU A 166 -19.99 16.27 7.36
N THR A 167 -19.83 15.01 6.95
CA THR A 167 -20.79 14.26 6.12
C THR A 167 -20.86 14.75 4.66
N LEU A 168 -21.63 14.03 3.82
CA LEU A 168 -21.83 14.39 2.40
C LEU A 168 -22.68 15.65 2.21
N ARG A 169 -23.60 15.91 3.16
CA ARG A 169 -24.57 17.00 3.12
C ARG A 169 -24.61 17.69 4.48
N PRO A 170 -23.60 18.56 4.77
CA PRO A 170 -23.59 19.29 6.04
C PRO A 170 -24.83 20.17 6.15
N LYS A 171 -25.43 20.20 7.35
CA LYS A 171 -26.60 21.05 7.62
C LYS A 171 -26.18 22.48 7.94
N LEU A 172 -25.03 22.65 8.62
CA LEU A 172 -24.50 23.95 9.04
C LEU A 172 -23.91 24.69 7.86
N GLU A 173 -24.14 26.01 7.75
CA GLU A 173 -23.59 26.84 6.68
C GLU A 173 -22.06 26.80 6.67
N ALA A 174 -21.43 26.98 7.84
CA ALA A 174 -19.99 26.82 8.00
C ALA A 174 -19.45 25.49 7.45
N GLY A 175 -20.23 24.40 7.59
CA GLY A 175 -19.88 23.10 7.07
C GLY A 175 -20.03 22.98 5.56
N LYS A 176 -21.05 23.63 4.99
CA LYS A 176 -21.26 23.66 3.53
C LYS A 176 -20.12 24.44 2.84
N GLU A 177 -19.80 25.62 3.38
CA GLU A 177 -18.70 26.47 2.88
C GLU A 177 -17.37 25.73 2.97
N LEU A 178 -17.05 25.10 4.11
CA LEU A 178 -15.79 24.36 4.29
C LEU A 178 -15.69 23.15 3.36
N LEU A 179 -16.81 22.46 3.09
CA LEU A 179 -16.83 21.38 2.12
C LEU A 179 -16.66 21.89 0.69
N ALA A 180 -17.18 23.07 0.37
CA ALA A 180 -16.97 23.74 -0.93
C ALA A 180 -15.51 24.10 -1.12
N LEU A 181 -14.84 24.70 -0.11
CA LEU A 181 -13.40 24.96 -0.10
C LEU A 181 -12.58 23.68 -0.31
N ALA A 182 -12.94 22.58 0.37
CA ALA A 182 -12.25 21.30 0.19
C ALA A 182 -12.43 20.71 -1.21
N LYS A 183 -13.55 20.99 -1.89
CA LYS A 183 -13.75 20.63 -3.30
C LYS A 183 -12.93 21.52 -4.21
N ALA A 184 -12.94 22.84 -4.00
CA ALA A 184 -12.18 23.81 -4.79
C ALA A 184 -10.67 23.52 -4.75
N LEU A 185 -10.14 23.08 -3.60
CA LEU A 185 -8.74 22.71 -3.42
C LEU A 185 -8.23 21.73 -4.49
N THR A 186 -9.05 20.81 -4.92
CA THR A 186 -8.64 19.81 -5.93
C THR A 186 -8.54 20.38 -7.35
N HIS A 187 -9.03 21.61 -7.56
CA HIS A 187 -9.03 22.30 -8.84
C HIS A 187 -7.93 23.37 -8.95
N VAL A 188 -7.25 23.70 -7.85
CA VAL A 188 -6.11 24.62 -7.86
C VAL A 188 -5.05 24.11 -8.83
N THR A 189 -4.54 24.98 -9.71
CA THR A 189 -3.57 24.62 -10.76
C THR A 189 -2.29 25.43 -10.73
N ASP A 190 -2.31 26.62 -10.09
CA ASP A 190 -1.18 27.55 -10.04
C ASP A 190 -1.07 28.27 -8.69
N LEU A 191 -0.07 29.13 -8.56
CA LEU A 191 0.21 29.87 -7.33
C LEU A 191 -0.85 30.94 -7.02
N ASP A 192 -1.41 31.59 -8.04
CA ASP A 192 -2.41 32.64 -7.87
C ASP A 192 -3.72 32.03 -7.35
N GLU A 193 -4.13 30.90 -7.92
CA GLU A 193 -5.27 30.14 -7.44
C GLU A 193 -5.04 29.59 -6.04
N ALA A 194 -3.82 29.14 -5.73
CA ALA A 194 -3.46 28.70 -4.38
C ALA A 194 -3.54 29.85 -3.38
N ALA A 195 -3.04 31.03 -3.73
CA ALA A 195 -3.13 32.22 -2.88
C ALA A 195 -4.58 32.67 -2.67
N SER A 196 -5.40 32.69 -3.73
CA SER A 196 -6.83 32.96 -3.66
C SER A 196 -7.53 31.99 -2.72
N TRP A 197 -7.31 30.70 -2.90
CA TRP A 197 -7.89 29.64 -2.07
C TRP A 197 -7.50 29.80 -0.59
N MET A 198 -6.24 30.12 -0.31
CA MET A 198 -5.76 30.40 1.06
C MET A 198 -6.44 31.61 1.68
N GLY A 199 -6.66 32.68 0.89
CA GLY A 199 -7.40 33.87 1.30
C GLY A 199 -8.87 33.56 1.64
N GLU A 200 -9.53 32.73 0.83
CA GLU A 200 -10.89 32.25 1.08
C GLU A 200 -10.98 31.41 2.37
N PHE A 201 -10.01 30.51 2.58
CA PHE A 201 -9.95 29.73 3.81
C PHE A 201 -9.70 30.61 5.04
N ALA A 202 -8.80 31.58 4.98
CA ALA A 202 -8.56 32.53 6.06
C ALA A 202 -9.81 33.37 6.37
N SER A 203 -10.53 33.81 5.35
CA SER A 203 -11.79 34.56 5.50
C SER A 203 -12.87 33.70 6.14
N TRP A 204 -12.95 32.41 5.79
CA TRP A 204 -13.82 31.43 6.41
C TRP A 204 -13.46 31.24 7.90
N GLU A 205 -12.16 31.09 8.23
CA GLU A 205 -11.70 30.97 9.62
C GLU A 205 -12.11 32.17 10.46
N ALA A 206 -11.86 33.38 9.97
CA ALA A 206 -12.23 34.64 10.66
C ALA A 206 -13.74 34.71 10.88
N ARG A 207 -14.55 34.42 9.89
CA ARG A 207 -16.03 34.46 9.96
C ARG A 207 -16.58 33.50 11.01
N TRP A 208 -16.05 32.29 11.08
CA TRP A 208 -16.60 31.22 11.91
C TRP A 208 -15.82 31.00 13.23
N GLU A 209 -14.85 31.86 13.56
CA GLU A 209 -13.99 31.67 14.74
C GLU A 209 -14.77 31.53 16.04
N SER A 210 -15.71 32.45 16.30
CA SER A 210 -16.54 32.45 17.52
C SER A 210 -17.44 31.17 17.55
N PHE A 211 -18.03 30.83 16.42
CA PHE A 211 -18.87 29.65 16.28
C PHE A 211 -18.10 28.35 16.57
N LEU A 212 -16.87 28.25 16.12
CA LEU A 212 -16.00 27.10 16.38
C LEU A 212 -15.61 26.99 17.86
N LYS A 213 -15.66 28.07 18.63
CA LYS A 213 -15.37 28.10 20.08
C LYS A 213 -16.56 27.69 20.94
N HIS A 214 -17.76 27.52 20.40
CA HIS A 214 -18.94 27.14 21.15
C HIS A 214 -18.72 25.83 21.90
N ARG A 215 -19.13 25.83 23.18
CA ARG A 215 -19.02 24.68 24.10
C ARG A 215 -20.39 24.24 24.57
N THR A 216 -20.57 22.95 24.65
CA THR A 216 -21.73 22.31 25.30
C THR A 216 -21.26 21.81 26.67
N TYR A 217 -21.97 22.19 27.73
CA TYR A 217 -21.69 21.79 29.08
C TYR A 217 -22.55 20.61 29.50
N ALA A 218 -21.96 19.66 30.23
CA ALA A 218 -22.66 18.51 30.77
C ALA A 218 -23.65 18.99 31.87
N LYS A 219 -24.94 18.87 31.59
CA LYS A 219 -26.03 19.10 32.56
C LYS A 219 -26.72 17.76 32.84
N LYS A 220 -27.50 17.69 33.93
CA LYS A 220 -28.18 16.48 34.41
C LYS A 220 -28.96 15.73 33.32
N ASN A 221 -29.52 16.45 32.33
CA ASN A 221 -30.35 15.89 31.25
C ASN A 221 -29.71 16.05 29.84
N THR A 222 -28.42 16.38 29.75
CA THR A 222 -27.76 16.52 28.44
C THR A 222 -27.37 15.15 27.91
N VAL A 223 -27.85 14.81 26.70
CA VAL A 223 -27.39 13.61 25.99
C VAL A 223 -25.90 13.77 25.66
N ARG A 224 -25.09 12.92 26.27
CA ARG A 224 -23.64 12.94 26.09
C ARG A 224 -23.28 12.12 24.86
N PRO A 225 -22.53 12.65 23.88
CA PRO A 225 -22.02 11.87 22.76
C PRO A 225 -21.14 10.70 23.24
N ALA A 226 -21.18 9.56 22.56
CA ALA A 226 -20.46 8.34 22.95
C ALA A 226 -18.93 8.52 23.08
N HIS A 227 -18.34 9.47 22.34
CA HIS A 227 -16.92 9.76 22.38
C HIS A 227 -16.48 10.70 23.52
N ILE A 228 -17.43 11.18 24.34
CA ILE A 228 -17.17 12.08 25.46
C ILE A 228 -17.12 11.25 26.76
N GLY A 229 -15.98 11.30 27.45
CA GLY A 229 -15.78 10.57 28.71
C GLY A 229 -16.76 11.00 29.81
N ALA A 230 -17.08 10.07 30.72
CA ALA A 230 -18.08 10.28 31.78
C ALA A 230 -17.73 11.49 32.71
N GLY A 231 -16.46 11.73 32.98
CA GLY A 231 -15.98 12.85 33.81
C GLY A 231 -15.80 14.20 33.08
N GLN A 232 -16.02 14.26 31.77
CA GLN A 232 -15.79 15.48 31.00
C GLN A 232 -16.93 16.46 31.20
N LEU A 233 -16.63 17.68 31.72
CA LEU A 233 -17.63 18.68 32.06
C LEU A 233 -18.15 19.50 30.89
N TRP A 234 -17.39 19.55 29.81
CA TRP A 234 -17.78 20.25 28.57
C TRP A 234 -17.08 19.66 27.36
N TRP A 235 -17.61 19.93 26.17
CA TRP A 235 -16.99 19.58 24.88
C TRP A 235 -17.33 20.66 23.84
N TYR A 236 -16.58 20.69 22.75
CA TYR A 236 -16.92 21.58 21.64
C TYR A 236 -18.20 21.12 20.95
N THR A 237 -19.16 22.05 20.82
CA THR A 237 -20.47 21.78 20.20
C THR A 237 -20.30 21.29 18.76
N HIS A 238 -19.37 21.88 18.01
CA HIS A 238 -19.13 21.62 16.60
C HIS A 238 -17.82 20.85 16.36
N LEU A 239 -17.64 19.73 17.06
CA LEU A 239 -16.39 18.95 17.03
C LEU A 239 -16.01 18.47 15.62
N GLY A 240 -17.00 17.99 14.81
CA GLY A 240 -16.76 17.58 13.42
C GLY A 240 -16.22 18.74 12.57
N LEU A 241 -16.82 19.94 12.68
CA LEU A 241 -16.37 21.11 11.96
C LEU A 241 -14.95 21.55 12.37
N ARG A 242 -14.65 21.49 13.68
CA ARG A 242 -13.30 21.75 14.18
C ARG A 242 -12.25 20.77 13.66
N ARG A 243 -12.59 19.50 13.60
CA ARG A 243 -11.71 18.45 13.04
C ARG A 243 -11.47 18.68 11.54
N ALA A 244 -12.53 18.98 10.78
CA ALA A 244 -12.41 19.29 9.36
C ALA A 244 -11.52 20.54 9.12
N ARG A 245 -11.76 21.63 9.87
CA ARG A 245 -10.88 22.83 9.86
C ARG A 245 -9.44 22.45 10.22
N GLY A 246 -9.25 21.63 11.27
CA GLY A 246 -7.92 21.21 11.73
C GLY A 246 -7.14 20.42 10.66
N THR A 247 -7.81 19.67 9.81
CA THR A 247 -7.18 18.97 8.68
C THR A 247 -6.54 19.95 7.70
N LEU A 248 -7.25 21.01 7.30
CA LEU A 248 -6.71 22.04 6.40
C LEU A 248 -5.63 22.87 7.07
N ALA A 249 -5.93 23.45 8.24
CA ALA A 249 -4.99 24.30 8.95
C ALA A 249 -3.68 23.56 9.31
N GLY A 250 -3.76 22.29 9.65
CA GLY A 250 -2.60 21.45 9.93
C GLY A 250 -1.71 21.27 8.70
N ALA A 251 -2.31 20.96 7.55
CA ALA A 251 -1.57 20.79 6.29
C ALA A 251 -0.94 22.10 5.80
N ILE A 252 -1.64 23.23 5.94
CA ILE A 252 -1.12 24.57 5.63
C ILE A 252 0.05 24.90 6.54
N LYS A 253 -0.12 24.77 7.87
CA LYS A 253 0.92 25.08 8.86
C LYS A 253 2.19 24.26 8.64
N ALA A 254 2.05 23.01 8.21
CA ALA A 254 3.17 22.14 7.91
C ALA A 254 3.83 22.41 6.54
N GLY A 255 3.26 23.29 5.70
CA GLY A 255 3.75 23.53 4.34
C GLY A 255 3.48 22.40 3.35
N HIS A 256 2.56 21.47 3.67
CA HIS A 256 2.34 20.23 2.90
C HIS A 256 1.21 20.34 1.86
N MET A 257 0.59 21.53 1.71
CA MET A 257 -0.61 21.68 0.89
C MET A 257 -0.30 21.90 -0.59
N PHE A 258 0.68 22.74 -0.89
CA PHE A 258 1.00 23.20 -2.24
C PHE A 258 2.49 23.00 -2.58
N THR A 259 3.11 21.95 -2.06
CA THR A 259 4.52 21.61 -2.32
C THR A 259 4.81 21.51 -3.82
N TRP A 260 3.87 20.99 -4.59
CA TRP A 260 3.97 20.82 -6.05
C TRP A 260 4.02 22.16 -6.83
N LEU A 261 3.67 23.28 -6.20
CA LEU A 261 3.73 24.65 -6.80
C LEU A 261 4.97 25.44 -6.37
N THR A 262 5.80 24.91 -5.47
CA THR A 262 6.94 25.67 -4.96
C THR A 262 8.07 25.74 -5.98
N SER A 263 8.84 26.86 -5.96
CA SER A 263 10.00 27.05 -6.84
C SER A 263 11.06 25.95 -6.72
N ALA A 264 11.19 25.37 -5.52
CA ALA A 264 12.13 24.29 -5.26
C ALA A 264 11.73 22.95 -5.93
N THR A 265 10.52 22.86 -6.47
CA THR A 265 10.00 21.71 -7.20
C THR A 265 9.65 22.08 -8.65
N ALA A 266 10.04 23.29 -9.09
CA ALA A 266 9.80 23.75 -10.46
C ALA A 266 10.46 22.80 -11.47
N GLY A 267 9.68 22.38 -12.47
CA GLY A 267 10.13 21.41 -13.47
C GLY A 267 9.94 19.93 -13.09
N GLN A 268 9.58 19.62 -11.86
CA GLN A 268 9.22 18.27 -11.44
C GLN A 268 7.71 18.04 -11.61
N ASN A 269 7.32 16.91 -12.20
CA ASN A 269 5.91 16.53 -12.29
C ASN A 269 5.44 15.87 -10.98
N ILE A 270 5.11 16.71 -9.99
CA ILE A 270 4.66 16.23 -8.69
C ILE A 270 3.16 15.96 -8.73
N ALA A 271 2.77 14.73 -8.44
CA ALA A 271 1.38 14.38 -8.30
C ALA A 271 0.74 15.07 -7.08
N ARG A 272 -0.43 15.64 -7.28
CA ARG A 272 -1.23 16.27 -6.21
C ARG A 272 -1.97 15.25 -5.34
N THR A 273 -2.01 13.99 -5.79
CA THR A 273 -2.75 12.90 -5.15
C THR A 273 -1.98 11.59 -5.24
N THR A 274 -2.29 10.66 -4.34
CA THR A 274 -1.84 9.25 -4.39
C THR A 274 -2.69 8.38 -5.32
N SER A 275 -3.62 8.99 -6.07
CA SER A 275 -4.56 8.27 -6.95
C SER A 275 -3.89 7.32 -7.96
N PRO A 276 -2.71 7.62 -8.56
CA PRO A 276 -2.02 6.67 -9.42
C PRO A 276 -1.60 5.39 -8.68
N LEU A 277 -1.18 5.49 -7.43
CA LEU A 277 -0.85 4.35 -6.59
C LEU A 277 -2.12 3.60 -6.16
N GLU A 278 -3.14 4.31 -5.67
CA GLU A 278 -4.39 3.71 -5.20
C GLU A 278 -5.19 3.03 -6.32
N GLY A 279 -5.43 3.74 -7.42
CA GLY A 279 -6.20 3.26 -8.58
C GLY A 279 -5.43 2.31 -9.48
N GLY A 280 -4.10 2.38 -9.48
CA GLY A 280 -3.23 1.53 -10.25
C GLY A 280 -2.75 0.30 -9.46
N ILE A 281 -1.73 0.50 -8.64
CA ILE A 281 -1.04 -0.59 -7.94
C ILE A 281 -1.96 -1.25 -6.91
N ASN A 282 -2.55 -0.47 -6.00
CA ASN A 282 -3.36 -1.01 -4.92
C ASN A 282 -4.66 -1.66 -5.43
N ALA A 283 -5.30 -1.07 -6.42
CA ALA A 283 -6.51 -1.64 -7.04
C ALA A 283 -6.20 -2.95 -7.77
N GLY A 284 -5.13 -2.98 -8.56
CA GLY A 284 -4.70 -4.19 -9.27
C GLY A 284 -4.26 -5.31 -8.32
N LEU A 285 -3.60 -4.97 -7.20
CA LEU A 285 -3.26 -5.93 -6.16
C LEU A 285 -4.52 -6.54 -5.52
N LYS A 286 -5.51 -5.71 -5.19
CA LYS A 286 -6.80 -6.18 -4.66
C LYS A 286 -7.54 -7.05 -5.65
N ASP A 287 -7.46 -6.75 -6.95
CA ASP A 287 -8.07 -7.56 -8.01
C ASP A 287 -7.38 -8.93 -8.16
N LEU A 288 -6.04 -8.97 -8.13
CA LEU A 288 -5.26 -10.20 -8.10
C LEU A 288 -5.71 -11.11 -6.94
N LEU A 289 -5.74 -10.56 -5.72
CA LEU A 289 -6.10 -11.31 -4.52
C LEU A 289 -7.57 -11.75 -4.52
N ARG A 290 -8.46 -10.96 -5.13
CA ARG A 290 -9.86 -11.34 -5.33
C ARG A 290 -9.99 -12.49 -6.33
N THR A 291 -9.20 -12.48 -7.38
CA THR A 291 -9.14 -13.57 -8.38
C THR A 291 -8.65 -14.87 -7.73
N HIS A 292 -7.71 -14.77 -6.80
CA HIS A 292 -7.10 -15.90 -6.09
C HIS A 292 -7.59 -16.05 -4.64
N ARG A 293 -8.87 -15.79 -4.38
CA ARG A 293 -9.46 -15.74 -3.01
C ARG A 293 -9.34 -17.01 -2.16
N GLY A 294 -8.89 -18.12 -2.73
CA GLY A 294 -8.67 -19.40 -2.04
C GLY A 294 -7.24 -19.63 -1.56
N LEU A 295 -6.35 -18.64 -1.72
CA LEU A 295 -4.97 -18.74 -1.24
C LEU A 295 -4.91 -18.67 0.30
N THR A 296 -3.94 -19.40 0.87
CA THR A 296 -3.56 -19.19 2.28
C THR A 296 -2.98 -17.79 2.46
N PRO A 297 -2.94 -17.23 3.69
CA PRO A 297 -2.32 -15.92 3.94
C PRO A 297 -0.91 -15.80 3.36
N ASP A 298 -0.06 -16.82 3.57
CA ASP A 298 1.32 -16.83 3.06
C ASP A 298 1.38 -16.82 1.54
N HIS A 299 0.53 -17.60 0.88
CA HIS A 299 0.45 -17.61 -0.59
C HIS A 299 -0.14 -16.30 -1.12
N ALA A 300 -1.07 -15.68 -0.42
CA ALA A 300 -1.62 -14.38 -0.79
C ALA A 300 -0.55 -13.28 -0.68
N ALA A 301 0.26 -13.30 0.39
CA ALA A 301 1.40 -12.41 0.53
C ALA A 301 2.41 -12.62 -0.60
N ARG A 302 2.76 -13.87 -0.90
CA ARG A 302 3.67 -14.21 -2.00
C ARG A 302 3.13 -13.81 -3.37
N ALA A 303 1.83 -13.94 -3.59
CA ALA A 303 1.17 -13.45 -4.81
C ALA A 303 1.29 -11.94 -4.96
N ALA A 304 1.11 -11.22 -3.86
CA ALA A 304 1.31 -9.77 -3.81
C ALA A 304 2.76 -9.37 -4.06
N ASP A 305 3.73 -10.08 -3.46
CA ASP A 305 5.16 -9.83 -3.73
C ASP A 305 5.48 -9.98 -5.22
N TRP A 306 4.99 -11.02 -5.88
CA TRP A 306 5.17 -11.21 -7.32
C TRP A 306 4.50 -10.11 -8.14
N TYR A 307 3.30 -9.68 -7.73
CA TYR A 307 2.60 -8.59 -8.39
C TYR A 307 3.41 -7.29 -8.34
N LEU A 308 3.97 -6.96 -7.17
CA LEU A 308 4.77 -5.75 -6.96
C LEU A 308 6.13 -5.85 -7.67
N TYR A 309 6.81 -7.00 -7.57
CA TYR A 309 8.09 -7.25 -8.24
C TYR A 309 8.00 -7.04 -9.75
N LEU A 310 6.97 -7.57 -10.39
CA LEU A 310 6.76 -7.42 -11.84
C LEU A 310 6.41 -5.99 -12.27
N ARG A 311 6.27 -5.07 -11.30
CA ARG A 311 6.01 -3.65 -11.51
C ARG A 311 7.15 -2.75 -11.05
N THR A 312 8.30 -3.32 -10.70
CA THR A 312 9.54 -2.56 -10.52
C THR A 312 10.05 -2.08 -11.88
N GLU A 313 10.93 -1.09 -11.89
CA GLU A 313 11.39 -0.43 -13.11
C GLU A 313 12.03 -1.39 -14.12
N GLN A 314 12.87 -2.27 -13.64
CA GLN A 314 13.54 -3.28 -14.47
C GLN A 314 13.45 -4.63 -13.77
N PRO A 315 12.29 -5.30 -13.80
CA PRO A 315 12.19 -6.61 -13.21
C PRO A 315 13.14 -7.55 -13.98
N GLN A 316 14.14 -8.07 -13.29
CA GLN A 316 15.01 -9.11 -13.84
C GLN A 316 14.17 -10.34 -14.21
N ASP A 317 14.65 -11.16 -15.14
CA ASP A 317 13.97 -12.44 -15.42
C ASP A 317 13.70 -13.15 -14.09
N PRO A 318 12.44 -13.36 -13.70
CA PRO A 318 12.08 -14.00 -12.43
C PRO A 318 12.80 -15.32 -12.18
N TRP A 319 13.25 -15.99 -13.25
CA TRP A 319 14.00 -17.23 -13.15
C TRP A 319 15.36 -17.06 -12.44
N HIS A 320 15.95 -15.87 -12.44
CA HIS A 320 17.20 -15.60 -11.72
C HIS A 320 17.06 -15.72 -10.19
N LEU A 321 15.84 -15.54 -9.67
CA LEU A 321 15.56 -15.71 -8.25
C LEU A 321 15.43 -17.18 -7.85
N VAL A 322 15.33 -18.08 -8.83
CA VAL A 322 15.10 -19.48 -8.58
C VAL A 322 16.42 -20.20 -8.30
N GLN A 323 16.48 -20.90 -7.18
CA GLN A 323 17.62 -21.66 -6.74
C GLN A 323 17.26 -23.14 -6.50
N PRO A 324 18.18 -24.09 -6.60
CA PRO A 324 17.92 -25.52 -6.37
C PRO A 324 17.23 -25.82 -5.03
N ARG A 325 17.53 -25.07 -3.98
CA ARG A 325 16.90 -25.21 -2.66
C ARG A 325 15.37 -25.05 -2.68
N HIS A 326 14.82 -24.29 -3.63
CA HIS A 326 13.38 -24.02 -3.67
C HIS A 326 12.54 -25.26 -4.03
N TRP A 327 13.08 -26.21 -4.77
CA TRP A 327 12.38 -27.47 -5.12
C TRP A 327 12.93 -28.70 -4.40
N GLN A 328 13.96 -28.53 -3.58
CA GLN A 328 14.41 -29.60 -2.69
C GLN A 328 13.37 -29.81 -1.59
N PRO A 329 13.08 -31.06 -1.19
CA PRO A 329 12.17 -31.30 -0.08
C PRO A 329 12.77 -30.68 1.18
N GLN A 330 12.23 -29.55 1.59
CA GLN A 330 12.54 -29.03 2.91
C GLN A 330 11.94 -30.02 3.91
N ARG A 331 12.77 -30.54 4.82
CA ARG A 331 12.23 -31.18 6.01
C ARG A 331 11.31 -30.14 6.66
N LYS A 332 10.03 -30.47 6.76
CA LYS A 332 9.06 -29.68 7.49
C LYS A 332 9.40 -29.75 8.99
N ASN A 333 10.51 -29.15 9.39
CA ASN A 333 10.55 -28.61 10.71
C ASN A 333 9.55 -27.44 10.64
N HIS A 334 8.31 -27.72 11.03
CA HIS A 334 7.44 -26.67 11.47
C HIS A 334 7.90 -26.25 12.86
N PRO A 335 8.77 -25.25 13.03
CA PRO A 335 8.55 -24.38 14.14
C PRO A 335 7.15 -23.83 13.85
N ARG A 336 6.25 -23.87 14.77
CA ARG A 336 5.15 -22.91 14.80
C ARG A 336 5.85 -21.58 14.66
N ALA A 337 5.82 -21.03 13.44
CA ALA A 337 6.48 -19.78 13.19
C ALA A 337 5.62 -18.73 13.87
N GLU A 338 6.00 -18.38 15.05
CA GLU A 338 5.71 -17.10 15.67
C GLU A 338 6.59 -16.00 15.03
N ASP A 339 7.37 -16.37 14.01
CA ASP A 339 8.23 -15.41 13.30
C ASP A 339 7.36 -14.52 12.41
N PRO A 340 7.22 -13.25 12.76
CA PRO A 340 6.46 -12.28 11.98
C PRO A 340 7.11 -12.06 10.61
N ILE A 341 6.28 -11.75 9.63
CA ILE A 341 6.72 -11.41 8.28
C ILE A 341 7.20 -9.97 8.27
N GLY A 342 8.49 -9.78 8.41
CA GLY A 342 9.13 -8.47 8.41
C GLY A 342 9.15 -7.76 9.76
N PRO A 343 9.99 -6.73 9.91
CA PRO A 343 10.26 -6.08 11.21
C PRO A 343 9.04 -5.41 11.84
N ALA A 344 8.08 -4.95 11.03
CA ALA A 344 6.88 -4.28 11.54
C ALA A 344 5.88 -5.21 12.23
N LEU A 345 5.98 -6.53 12.03
CA LEU A 345 5.07 -7.49 12.66
C LEU A 345 5.42 -7.76 14.14
N TYR A 346 6.62 -7.46 14.56
CA TYR A 346 7.06 -7.64 15.95
C TYR A 346 6.59 -6.52 16.86
N ASP A 347 6.20 -5.39 16.30
CA ASP A 347 5.68 -4.31 17.08
C ASP A 347 4.20 -4.56 17.42
N THR A 348 3.98 -5.39 18.42
CA THR A 348 2.64 -5.78 18.86
C THR A 348 2.01 -4.80 19.84
N ALA A 349 2.73 -3.74 20.24
CA ALA A 349 2.19 -2.75 21.14
C ALA A 349 1.03 -2.00 20.47
N PHE A 350 -0.17 -2.35 20.84
CA PHE A 350 -1.38 -1.63 20.43
C PHE A 350 -1.41 -0.31 21.17
N THR A 351 -1.06 0.78 20.52
CA THR A 351 -1.30 2.11 21.03
C THR A 351 -2.56 2.70 20.43
N SER A 352 -3.30 3.46 21.24
CA SER A 352 -4.48 4.20 20.77
C SER A 352 -4.17 5.22 19.68
N GLU A 353 -2.90 5.46 19.38
CA GLU A 353 -2.37 6.39 18.38
C GLU A 353 -2.26 5.77 16.99
N ASP A 354 -2.26 4.44 16.90
CA ASP A 354 -2.11 3.69 15.65
C ASP A 354 -3.41 3.61 14.84
N GLY A 355 -3.99 4.73 14.51
CA GLY A 355 -4.99 4.89 13.46
C GLY A 355 -6.21 3.96 13.51
N ASN A 356 -6.79 3.77 14.68
CA ASN A 356 -7.92 2.89 14.96
C ASN A 356 -9.18 3.12 14.12
N GLY A 357 -9.23 4.15 13.29
CA GLY A 357 -10.41 4.44 12.46
C GLY A 357 -10.51 3.67 11.14
N ILE A 358 -9.38 3.23 10.59
CA ILE A 358 -9.33 2.62 9.24
C ILE A 358 -9.46 1.10 9.29
N GLN A 359 -9.19 0.49 10.42
CA GLN A 359 -9.15 -0.96 10.57
C GLN A 359 -10.52 -1.64 10.64
N GLN A 360 -11.59 -0.89 10.83
CA GLN A 360 -12.96 -1.41 10.86
C GLN A 360 -13.62 -1.45 9.47
N GLY A 361 -12.97 -0.95 8.46
CA GLY A 361 -13.44 -1.03 7.10
C GLY A 361 -13.05 -2.34 6.44
N TRP A 362 -14.01 -3.04 5.90
CA TRP A 362 -13.88 -4.19 5.01
C TRP A 362 -13.81 -5.57 5.66
N GLY A 363 -14.92 -5.98 6.24
CA GLY A 363 -15.27 -7.38 6.35
C GLY A 363 -14.73 -8.14 7.55
N GLY A 364 -14.24 -7.48 8.55
CA GLY A 364 -13.97 -8.10 9.84
C GLY A 364 -15.28 -8.48 10.54
N ARG A 365 -15.79 -9.68 10.30
CA ARG A 365 -16.80 -10.25 11.20
C ARG A 365 -16.14 -10.38 12.57
N ARG A 366 -16.68 -9.69 13.56
CA ARG A 366 -16.40 -9.99 14.97
C ARG A 366 -16.71 -11.48 15.18
N ARG A 367 -15.77 -12.22 15.66
CA ARG A 367 -16.04 -13.43 16.41
C ARG A 367 -16.24 -13.07 17.87
#